data_fffa999c54eb58c501517ac980bb9567
#
_entry.id   fffa999c54eb58c501517ac980bb9567
#
_cell.length_a   1.000
_cell.length_b   1.000
_cell.length_c   1.000
_cell.angle_alpha   90.00
_cell.angle_beta   90.00
_cell.angle_gamma   90.00
#
_symmetry.space_group_name_H-M   'P 1'
#
loop_
_entity.id
_entity.type
_entity.pdbx_description
1 polymer ?
#
loop_
_entity_poly.entity_id
_entity_poly.type
_entity_poly.pdbx_seq_one_letter_code
_entity_poly.pdbx_strand_id
1 'polypeptide(L)'
;MMAQLDFEIDRTVKETRVGIIRNTLLTIDDDAKAIINRPLKNPNLSVNGVKLFAMIVTDYQTTQFFQEHIEPLDVHVRSVISFPSLYPNVPVLGKWGGGVDGWMYTGVTAMYAAGVLTGHEKMQEAGVLTVKAVIESYVVSHIVLKTLVARHRPARPLGDYSQTDSDSQYPFVHSPLDFFNFHLPYIHSDAYGTGFPSYHATMFFAFASVNAKVFDNKWIPYGLATTALLYDIRGHNHWVSELVAGAVIGEFIGKVVYENYHERRNTSHSLKKRRKYRTQMGIGQNFGVVGPSIAINW
;
A
#
# COMPACT_ATOMS: atom_id res chain seq x y z
N MET A 1 9.80 -23.19 19.26
CA MET A 1 10.68 -22.03 19.50
C MET A 1 11.26 -21.64 18.15
N MET A 2 10.53 -20.84 17.34
CA MET A 2 11.03 -20.34 16.05
C MET A 2 11.90 -19.12 16.34
N ALA A 3 13.17 -19.21 16.02
CA ALA A 3 14.08 -18.08 16.07
C ALA A 3 13.57 -17.02 15.09
N GLN A 4 13.12 -15.91 15.60
CA GLN A 4 12.91 -14.68 14.87
C GLN A 4 14.31 -14.23 14.43
N LEU A 5 14.65 -14.47 13.17
CA LEU A 5 15.82 -13.85 12.55
C LEU A 5 15.50 -12.38 12.41
N ASP A 6 15.88 -11.58 13.42
CA ASP A 6 15.97 -10.13 13.29
C ASP A 6 17.06 -9.86 12.23
N PHE A 7 16.62 -9.65 11.00
CA PHE A 7 17.46 -9.15 9.93
C PHE A 7 17.82 -7.70 10.25
N GLU A 8 18.98 -7.51 10.85
CA GLU A 8 19.57 -6.20 11.02
C GLU A 8 19.80 -5.58 9.64
N ILE A 9 18.93 -4.63 9.28
CA ILE A 9 18.99 -3.95 7.99
C ILE A 9 20.24 -3.07 8.00
N ASP A 10 21.28 -3.48 7.29
CA ASP A 10 22.48 -2.66 7.11
C ASP A 10 22.14 -1.41 6.29
N ARG A 11 21.84 -0.31 6.99
CA ARG A 11 21.51 1.00 6.42
C ARG A 11 22.74 1.82 6.00
N THR A 12 23.96 1.26 6.13
CA THR A 12 25.18 2.05 5.94
C THR A 12 25.62 2.22 4.48
N VAL A 13 25.10 1.39 3.58
CA VAL A 13 25.49 1.42 2.16
C VAL A 13 24.56 2.32 1.35
N LYS A 14 25.11 3.43 0.84
CA LYS A 14 24.39 4.35 -0.04
C LYS A 14 24.10 3.69 -1.40
N GLU A 15 22.83 3.68 -1.80
CA GLU A 15 22.39 3.12 -3.05
C GLU A 15 22.23 4.21 -4.13
N THR A 16 22.51 3.86 -5.39
CA THR A 16 22.31 4.78 -6.53
C THR A 16 20.82 4.82 -6.90
N ARG A 17 20.35 5.94 -7.48
CA ARG A 17 18.96 6.10 -7.98
C ARG A 17 18.52 4.94 -8.87
N VAL A 18 19.38 4.54 -9.81
CA VAL A 18 19.12 3.39 -10.70
C VAL A 18 19.02 2.09 -9.90
N GLY A 19 19.81 1.95 -8.85
CA GLY A 19 19.75 0.80 -7.93
C GLY A 19 18.40 0.74 -7.21
N ILE A 20 17.90 1.86 -6.67
CA ILE A 20 16.60 1.94 -5.99
C ILE A 20 15.49 1.48 -6.93
N ILE A 21 15.36 2.10 -8.11
CA ILE A 21 14.31 1.75 -9.09
C ILE A 21 14.44 0.29 -9.53
N ARG A 22 15.64 -0.15 -9.89
CA ARG A 22 15.89 -1.51 -10.33
C ARG A 22 15.50 -2.55 -9.27
N ASN A 23 15.95 -2.37 -8.03
CA ASN A 23 15.63 -3.31 -6.94
C ASN A 23 14.14 -3.32 -6.64
N THR A 24 13.46 -2.19 -6.69
CA THR A 24 12.02 -2.09 -6.53
C THR A 24 11.25 -2.87 -7.61
N LEU A 25 11.66 -2.74 -8.88
CA LEU A 25 11.01 -3.46 -9.98
C LEU A 25 11.26 -4.98 -9.93
N LEU A 26 12.46 -5.38 -9.52
CA LEU A 26 12.84 -6.78 -9.46
C LEU A 26 12.22 -7.55 -8.28
N THR A 27 11.46 -6.90 -7.39
CA THR A 27 10.73 -7.56 -6.28
C THR A 27 9.23 -7.67 -6.54
N ILE A 28 8.71 -7.33 -7.72
CA ILE A 28 7.28 -7.37 -8.01
C ILE A 28 6.69 -8.78 -7.86
N ASP A 29 7.38 -9.79 -8.36
CA ASP A 29 6.95 -11.19 -8.23
C ASP A 29 7.08 -11.72 -6.80
N ASP A 30 8.09 -11.29 -6.07
CA ASP A 30 8.29 -11.63 -4.65
C ASP A 30 7.19 -10.99 -3.79
N ASP A 31 6.78 -9.74 -4.10
CA ASP A 31 5.69 -9.06 -3.43
C ASP A 31 4.36 -9.76 -3.71
N ALA A 32 4.07 -10.07 -4.95
CA ALA A 32 2.84 -10.79 -5.31
C ALA A 32 2.73 -12.15 -4.59
N LYS A 33 3.83 -12.91 -4.56
CA LYS A 33 3.90 -14.17 -3.80
C LYS A 33 3.72 -13.97 -2.31
N ALA A 34 4.34 -12.93 -1.74
CA ALA A 34 4.24 -12.62 -0.32
C ALA A 34 2.83 -12.15 0.06
N ILE A 35 2.20 -11.31 -0.76
CA ILE A 35 0.83 -10.81 -0.54
C ILE A 35 -0.17 -11.97 -0.52
N ILE A 36 0.00 -12.96 -1.37
CA ILE A 36 -0.87 -14.15 -1.41
C ILE A 36 -0.55 -15.12 -0.29
N ASN A 37 0.72 -15.48 -0.10
CA ASN A 37 1.10 -16.61 0.74
C ASN A 37 1.27 -16.29 2.23
N ARG A 38 1.72 -15.06 2.58
CA ARG A 38 1.95 -14.72 3.99
C ARG A 38 0.67 -14.72 4.83
N PRO A 39 -0.48 -14.16 4.35
CA PRO A 39 -1.73 -14.27 5.09
C PRO A 39 -2.17 -15.72 5.30
N LEU A 40 -2.04 -16.57 4.29
CA LEU A 40 -2.43 -18.00 4.35
C LEU A 40 -1.58 -18.81 5.34
N LYS A 41 -0.34 -18.39 5.57
CA LYS A 41 0.58 -19.00 6.53
C LYS A 41 0.50 -18.41 7.93
N ASN A 42 -0.33 -17.37 8.13
CA ASN A 42 -0.46 -16.72 9.43
C ASN A 42 -1.23 -17.65 10.40
N PRO A 43 -0.65 -18.04 11.55
CA PRO A 43 -1.33 -18.90 12.53
C PRO A 43 -2.59 -18.25 13.09
N ASN A 44 -2.70 -16.92 13.05
CA ASN A 44 -3.86 -16.16 13.52
C ASN A 44 -4.88 -15.89 12.40
N LEU A 45 -4.78 -16.52 11.23
CA LEU A 45 -5.70 -16.27 10.11
C LEU A 45 -7.16 -16.51 10.52
N SER A 46 -7.46 -17.59 11.23
CA SER A 46 -8.82 -17.91 11.70
C SER A 46 -9.33 -16.85 12.69
N VAL A 47 -8.49 -16.43 13.63
CA VAL A 47 -8.84 -15.40 14.62
C VAL A 47 -9.11 -14.05 13.93
N ASN A 48 -8.30 -13.68 12.98
CA ASN A 48 -8.50 -12.44 12.22
C ASN A 48 -9.74 -12.53 11.33
N GLY A 49 -10.02 -13.69 10.76
CA GLY A 49 -11.26 -13.96 10.01
C GLY A 49 -12.51 -13.82 10.88
N VAL A 50 -12.48 -14.37 12.10
CA VAL A 50 -13.58 -14.23 13.08
C VAL A 50 -13.78 -12.76 13.47
N LYS A 51 -12.70 -12.01 13.72
CA LYS A 51 -12.79 -10.57 14.02
C LYS A 51 -13.44 -9.79 12.88
N LEU A 52 -12.99 -10.03 11.64
CA LEU A 52 -13.56 -9.37 10.47
C LEU A 52 -15.03 -9.75 10.29
N PHE A 53 -15.39 -11.02 10.46
CA PHE A 53 -16.79 -11.46 10.39
C PHE A 53 -17.65 -10.81 11.48
N ALA A 54 -17.16 -10.72 12.71
CA ALA A 54 -17.85 -10.01 13.78
C ALA A 54 -18.07 -8.53 13.45
N MET A 55 -17.09 -7.86 12.85
CA MET A 55 -17.25 -6.49 12.37
C MET A 55 -18.31 -6.39 11.27
N ILE A 56 -18.33 -7.32 10.31
CA ILE A 56 -19.32 -7.34 9.23
C ILE A 56 -20.74 -7.53 9.79
N VAL A 57 -20.92 -8.42 10.75
CA VAL A 57 -22.23 -8.65 11.38
C VAL A 57 -22.74 -7.42 12.12
N THR A 58 -21.84 -6.64 12.71
CA THR A 58 -22.18 -5.38 13.42
C THR A 58 -22.15 -4.14 12.54
N ASP A 59 -21.87 -4.29 11.24
CA ASP A 59 -21.66 -3.16 10.34
C ASP A 59 -22.87 -2.23 10.19
N TYR A 60 -24.08 -2.76 10.30
CA TYR A 60 -25.28 -1.89 10.23
C TYR A 60 -25.23 -0.82 11.33
N GLN A 61 -25.07 -1.25 12.58
CA GLN A 61 -25.05 -0.35 13.74
C GLN A 61 -23.80 0.54 13.75
N THR A 62 -22.64 -0.05 13.45
CA THR A 62 -21.38 0.71 13.44
C THR A 62 -21.33 1.72 12.30
N THR A 63 -21.86 1.39 11.13
CA THR A 63 -21.90 2.30 9.98
C THR A 63 -22.97 3.38 10.18
N GLN A 64 -24.13 3.06 10.74
CA GLN A 64 -25.11 4.06 11.09
C GLN A 64 -24.55 5.08 12.08
N PHE A 65 -23.92 4.61 13.17
CA PHE A 65 -23.23 5.48 14.13
C PHE A 65 -22.16 6.34 13.46
N PHE A 66 -21.41 5.74 12.55
CA PHE A 66 -20.37 6.41 11.80
C PHE A 66 -20.93 7.51 10.89
N GLN A 67 -22.02 7.25 10.16
CA GLN A 67 -22.71 8.23 9.31
C GLN A 67 -23.26 9.41 10.13
N GLU A 68 -23.75 9.13 11.33
CA GLU A 68 -24.38 10.14 12.21
C GLU A 68 -23.35 11.00 12.95
N HIS A 69 -22.20 10.44 13.35
CA HIS A 69 -21.27 11.09 14.29
C HIS A 69 -19.87 11.37 13.72
N ILE A 70 -19.37 10.52 12.84
CA ILE A 70 -17.99 10.64 12.32
C ILE A 70 -17.96 11.35 10.97
N GLU A 71 -18.84 11.00 10.04
CA GLU A 71 -18.88 11.65 8.74
C GLU A 71 -19.16 13.16 8.78
N PRO A 72 -19.93 13.71 9.73
CA PRO A 72 -20.06 15.15 9.86
C PRO A 72 -18.74 15.88 10.15
N LEU A 73 -17.74 15.18 10.72
CA LEU A 73 -16.41 15.73 10.94
C LEU A 73 -15.71 16.05 9.61
N ASP A 74 -16.02 15.32 8.53
CA ASP A 74 -15.52 15.61 7.19
C ASP A 74 -15.89 17.05 6.76
N VAL A 75 -17.11 17.49 7.01
CA VAL A 75 -17.54 18.87 6.71
C VAL A 75 -16.65 19.88 7.44
N HIS A 76 -16.30 19.59 8.69
CA HIS A 76 -15.42 20.44 9.47
C HIS A 76 -13.97 20.39 8.94
N VAL A 77 -13.44 19.22 8.65
CA VAL A 77 -12.10 19.06 8.04
C VAL A 77 -12.01 19.79 6.70
N ARG A 78 -13.02 19.64 5.84
CA ARG A 78 -13.06 20.33 4.53
C ARG A 78 -13.19 21.84 4.66
N SER A 79 -13.80 22.36 5.71
CA SER A 79 -13.86 23.81 5.97
C SER A 79 -12.50 24.40 6.33
N VAL A 80 -11.62 23.59 6.92
CA VAL A 80 -10.27 24.01 7.36
C VAL A 80 -9.22 23.69 6.30
N ILE A 81 -9.32 22.51 5.65
CA ILE A 81 -8.36 22.01 4.66
C ILE A 81 -9.08 21.89 3.32
N SER A 82 -8.64 22.64 2.32
CA SER A 82 -9.15 22.53 0.95
C SER A 82 -8.15 21.77 0.07
N PHE A 83 -8.64 20.69 -0.55
CA PHE A 83 -7.90 19.96 -1.57
C PHE A 83 -8.57 20.17 -2.95
N PRO A 84 -8.24 21.25 -3.67
CA PRO A 84 -8.75 21.43 -5.02
C PRO A 84 -8.29 20.30 -5.91
N SER A 85 -9.11 19.92 -6.88
CA SER A 85 -8.76 18.87 -7.84
C SER A 85 -7.59 19.33 -8.72
N LEU A 86 -6.45 18.63 -8.63
CA LEU A 86 -5.26 18.92 -9.44
C LEU A 86 -5.37 18.27 -10.84
N TYR A 87 -6.01 17.09 -10.88
CA TYR A 87 -6.14 16.30 -12.12
C TYR A 87 -7.60 15.86 -12.26
N PRO A 88 -8.48 16.71 -12.79
CA PRO A 88 -9.93 16.46 -12.79
C PRO A 88 -10.36 15.24 -13.59
N ASN A 89 -9.67 14.92 -14.67
CA ASN A 89 -9.96 13.73 -15.49
C ASN A 89 -8.68 13.19 -16.12
N VAL A 90 -8.37 11.94 -15.83
CA VAL A 90 -7.31 11.20 -16.51
C VAL A 90 -7.96 10.25 -17.52
N PRO A 91 -7.63 10.30 -18.83
CA PRO A 91 -8.17 9.37 -19.81
C PRO A 91 -7.99 7.91 -19.31
N VAL A 92 -9.02 7.07 -19.51
CA VAL A 92 -9.07 5.65 -19.07
C VAL A 92 -9.20 5.44 -17.55
N LEU A 93 -8.56 6.27 -16.72
CA LEU A 93 -8.53 6.12 -15.27
C LEU A 93 -9.65 6.92 -14.55
N GLY A 94 -10.35 7.81 -15.25
CA GLY A 94 -11.42 8.62 -14.67
C GLY A 94 -10.92 9.63 -13.63
N LYS A 95 -11.63 9.74 -12.51
CA LYS A 95 -11.36 10.75 -11.45
C LYS A 95 -10.22 10.38 -10.50
N TRP A 96 -9.37 9.42 -10.82
CA TRP A 96 -8.29 8.93 -9.94
C TRP A 96 -7.27 10.01 -9.49
N GLY A 97 -7.20 11.12 -10.17
CA GLY A 97 -6.31 12.22 -9.81
C GLY A 97 -7.00 13.37 -9.08
N GLY A 98 -8.29 13.24 -8.74
CA GLY A 98 -9.06 14.28 -8.09
C GLY A 98 -8.85 14.34 -6.58
N GLY A 99 -9.18 15.48 -5.99
CA GLY A 99 -9.23 15.64 -4.54
C GLY A 99 -7.92 15.27 -3.83
N VAL A 100 -8.05 14.54 -2.71
CA VAL A 100 -6.92 14.15 -1.86
C VAL A 100 -5.94 13.18 -2.53
N ASP A 101 -6.42 12.36 -3.47
CA ASP A 101 -5.58 11.43 -4.24
C ASP A 101 -4.54 12.18 -5.07
N GLY A 102 -4.96 13.20 -5.80
CA GLY A 102 -4.06 14.04 -6.59
C GLY A 102 -3.00 14.72 -5.72
N TRP A 103 -3.36 15.14 -4.52
CA TRP A 103 -2.40 15.72 -3.58
C TRP A 103 -1.43 14.70 -3.03
N MET A 104 -1.89 13.47 -2.76
CA MET A 104 -1.00 12.39 -2.35
C MET A 104 0.01 12.06 -3.46
N TYR A 105 -0.44 11.89 -4.71
CA TYR A 105 0.47 11.62 -5.83
C TYR A 105 1.47 12.76 -6.06
N THR A 106 1.00 14.01 -5.94
CA THR A 106 1.87 15.19 -6.05
C THR A 106 2.89 15.22 -4.91
N GLY A 107 2.46 14.97 -3.67
CA GLY A 107 3.35 14.91 -2.51
C GLY A 107 4.42 13.83 -2.64
N VAL A 108 4.06 12.64 -3.08
CA VAL A 108 5.01 11.53 -3.34
C VAL A 108 5.99 11.89 -4.44
N THR A 109 5.50 12.48 -5.54
CA THR A 109 6.35 12.94 -6.66
C THR A 109 7.30 14.05 -6.23
N ALA A 110 6.82 15.04 -5.47
CA ALA A 110 7.63 16.13 -4.93
C ALA A 110 8.69 15.61 -3.96
N MET A 111 8.34 14.66 -3.09
CA MET A 111 9.28 14.01 -2.18
C MET A 111 10.39 13.28 -2.94
N TYR A 112 10.04 12.50 -3.97
CA TYR A 112 11.03 11.86 -4.81
C TYR A 112 11.93 12.87 -5.54
N ALA A 113 11.34 13.89 -6.15
CA ALA A 113 12.09 14.95 -6.85
C ALA A 113 13.04 15.68 -5.90
N ALA A 114 12.58 16.07 -4.72
CA ALA A 114 13.41 16.68 -3.69
C ALA A 114 14.56 15.76 -3.27
N GLY A 115 14.29 14.45 -3.09
CA GLY A 115 15.31 13.46 -2.81
C GLY A 115 16.36 13.34 -3.91
N VAL A 116 15.93 13.47 -5.18
CA VAL A 116 16.83 13.48 -6.35
C VAL A 116 17.71 14.73 -6.37
N LEU A 117 17.12 15.90 -6.15
CA LEU A 117 17.81 17.18 -6.20
C LEU A 117 18.81 17.35 -5.03
N THR A 118 18.45 16.89 -3.86
CA THR A 118 19.27 17.02 -2.65
C THR A 118 20.23 15.83 -2.42
N GLY A 119 20.08 14.76 -3.21
CA GLY A 119 20.83 13.50 -3.00
C GLY A 119 20.39 12.73 -1.75
N HIS A 120 19.19 13.00 -1.21
CA HIS A 120 18.66 12.37 -0.02
C HIS A 120 18.03 11.00 -0.36
N GLU A 121 18.76 9.91 -0.07
CA GLU A 121 18.40 8.54 -0.47
C GLU A 121 17.03 8.10 0.08
N LYS A 122 16.75 8.34 1.37
CA LYS A 122 15.46 7.93 1.97
C LYS A 122 14.24 8.56 1.29
N MET A 123 14.34 9.80 0.81
CA MET A 123 13.24 10.45 0.11
C MET A 123 13.03 9.81 -1.27
N GLN A 124 14.10 9.42 -1.96
CA GLN A 124 14.01 8.69 -3.22
C GLN A 124 13.41 7.29 -3.02
N GLU A 125 13.88 6.58 -2.01
CA GLU A 125 13.39 5.26 -1.62
C GLU A 125 11.90 5.32 -1.26
N ALA A 126 11.50 6.23 -0.36
CA ALA A 126 10.12 6.42 0.04
C ALA A 126 9.20 6.69 -1.16
N GLY A 127 9.63 7.58 -2.07
CA GLY A 127 8.86 7.90 -3.28
C GLY A 127 8.64 6.68 -4.17
N VAL A 128 9.70 5.95 -4.52
CA VAL A 128 9.61 4.79 -5.42
C VAL A 128 8.82 3.64 -4.79
N LEU A 129 9.09 3.32 -3.53
CA LEU A 129 8.36 2.24 -2.83
C LEU A 129 6.89 2.58 -2.61
N THR A 130 6.57 3.85 -2.34
CA THR A 130 5.17 4.29 -2.22
C THR A 130 4.41 4.14 -3.53
N VAL A 131 4.99 4.56 -4.67
CA VAL A 131 4.35 4.37 -5.98
C VAL A 131 4.06 2.90 -6.24
N LYS A 132 5.01 2.02 -5.96
CA LYS A 132 4.82 0.57 -6.09
C LYS A 132 3.69 0.05 -5.18
N ALA A 133 3.73 0.40 -3.89
CA ALA A 133 2.72 -0.04 -2.93
C ALA A 133 1.31 0.45 -3.30
N VAL A 134 1.17 1.66 -3.85
CA VAL A 134 -0.10 2.21 -4.35
C VAL A 134 -0.61 1.41 -5.55
N ILE A 135 0.26 1.07 -6.51
CA ILE A 135 -0.10 0.25 -7.67
C ILE A 135 -0.55 -1.14 -7.21
N GLU A 136 0.18 -1.77 -6.31
CA GLU A 136 -0.19 -3.09 -5.76
C GLU A 136 -1.49 -3.03 -4.95
N SER A 137 -1.71 -1.95 -4.20
CA SER A 137 -2.98 -1.69 -3.50
C SER A 137 -4.15 -1.59 -4.47
N TYR A 138 -3.95 -0.93 -5.61
CA TYR A 138 -4.95 -0.83 -6.66
C TYR A 138 -5.28 -2.21 -7.24
N VAL A 139 -4.28 -2.98 -7.61
CA VAL A 139 -4.49 -4.33 -8.16
C VAL A 139 -5.19 -5.23 -7.14
N VAL A 140 -4.71 -5.28 -5.91
CA VAL A 140 -5.23 -6.17 -4.87
C VAL A 140 -6.64 -5.75 -4.45
N SER A 141 -6.86 -4.50 -4.07
CA SER A 141 -8.13 -4.08 -3.49
C SER A 141 -9.18 -3.76 -4.55
N HIS A 142 -8.83 -2.99 -5.58
CA HIS A 142 -9.80 -2.52 -6.56
C HIS A 142 -10.09 -3.55 -7.65
N ILE A 143 -9.06 -4.17 -8.23
CA ILE A 143 -9.26 -5.13 -9.31
C ILE A 143 -9.65 -6.51 -8.77
N VAL A 144 -8.88 -7.05 -7.81
CA VAL A 144 -9.07 -8.44 -7.37
C VAL A 144 -10.18 -8.55 -6.32
N LEU A 145 -10.02 -7.91 -5.17
CA LEU A 145 -10.91 -8.13 -4.03
C LEU A 145 -12.31 -7.56 -4.25
N LYS A 146 -12.45 -6.37 -4.85
CA LYS A 146 -13.80 -5.84 -5.16
C LYS A 146 -14.56 -6.73 -6.13
N THR A 147 -13.88 -7.34 -7.09
CA THR A 147 -14.51 -8.27 -8.03
C THR A 147 -14.89 -9.59 -7.37
N LEU A 148 -14.01 -10.13 -6.51
CA LEU A 148 -14.24 -11.44 -5.87
C LEU A 148 -15.22 -11.38 -4.70
N VAL A 149 -15.17 -10.33 -3.89
CA VAL A 149 -16.04 -10.15 -2.73
C VAL A 149 -17.37 -9.52 -3.14
N ALA A 150 -17.33 -8.57 -4.05
CA ALA A 150 -18.46 -7.91 -4.70
C ALA A 150 -19.58 -7.55 -3.71
N ARG A 151 -19.24 -6.84 -2.62
CA ARG A 151 -20.16 -6.37 -1.61
C ARG A 151 -20.66 -4.98 -1.99
N HIS A 152 -21.97 -4.78 -2.06
CA HIS A 152 -22.54 -3.46 -2.32
C HIS A 152 -22.32 -2.49 -1.16
N ARG A 153 -22.24 -1.22 -1.51
CA ARG A 153 -22.06 -0.11 -0.56
C ARG A 153 -23.32 0.16 0.26
N PRO A 154 -23.18 0.67 1.50
CA PRO A 154 -24.35 1.03 2.32
C PRO A 154 -25.13 2.19 1.73
N ALA A 155 -26.46 2.16 1.93
CA ALA A 155 -27.32 3.32 1.72
C ALA A 155 -26.94 4.46 2.66
N ARG A 156 -27.33 5.68 2.29
CA ARG A 156 -27.04 6.87 3.08
C ARG A 156 -28.22 7.83 3.05
N PRO A 157 -28.82 8.10 4.20
CA PRO A 157 -28.56 7.45 5.50
C PRO A 157 -29.07 6.00 5.55
N LEU A 158 -28.41 5.19 6.38
CA LEU A 158 -28.89 3.84 6.66
C LEU A 158 -30.25 3.90 7.38
N GLY A 159 -31.19 3.03 6.98
CA GLY A 159 -32.54 2.98 7.56
C GLY A 159 -33.56 3.94 6.91
N ASP A 160 -33.14 4.82 6.04
CA ASP A 160 -34.08 5.64 5.26
C ASP A 160 -34.40 4.95 3.92
N TYR A 161 -35.50 4.22 3.92
CA TYR A 161 -36.00 3.51 2.73
C TYR A 161 -36.81 4.41 1.78
N SER A 162 -37.00 5.69 2.14
CA SER A 162 -37.74 6.66 1.31
C SER A 162 -36.87 7.23 0.18
N GLN A 163 -35.55 7.16 0.34
CA GLN A 163 -34.59 7.57 -0.68
C GLN A 163 -34.41 6.43 -1.67
N THR A 164 -35.03 6.55 -2.82
CA THR A 164 -34.65 5.74 -3.98
C THR A 164 -33.41 6.40 -4.58
N ASP A 165 -32.34 5.64 -4.74
CA ASP A 165 -31.12 6.07 -5.43
C ASP A 165 -31.38 6.28 -6.94
N SER A 166 -32.32 7.20 -7.25
CA SER A 166 -32.70 7.51 -8.63
C SER A 166 -31.54 8.04 -9.48
N ASP A 167 -30.52 8.58 -8.82
CA ASP A 167 -29.34 9.15 -9.46
C ASP A 167 -28.12 8.22 -9.44
N SER A 168 -28.22 7.09 -8.76
CA SER A 168 -27.14 6.10 -8.68
C SER A 168 -27.30 5.01 -9.73
N GLN A 169 -26.30 4.83 -10.55
CA GLN A 169 -26.22 3.73 -11.52
C GLN A 169 -26.19 2.34 -10.85
N TYR A 170 -25.91 2.29 -9.54
CA TYR A 170 -25.70 1.07 -8.76
C TYR A 170 -26.54 1.09 -7.48
N PRO A 171 -27.08 -0.07 -7.07
CA PRO A 171 -27.86 -0.16 -5.86
C PRO A 171 -27.00 0.06 -4.62
N PHE A 172 -27.45 0.96 -3.74
CA PHE A 172 -27.01 1.02 -2.36
C PHE A 172 -27.94 0.17 -1.49
N VAL A 173 -27.37 -0.50 -0.48
CA VAL A 173 -28.10 -1.50 0.28
C VAL A 173 -28.13 -1.19 1.78
N HIS A 174 -29.17 -1.69 2.45
CA HIS A 174 -29.31 -1.57 3.91
C HIS A 174 -28.79 -2.83 4.64
N SER A 175 -28.51 -3.91 3.92
CA SER A 175 -28.00 -5.15 4.50
C SER A 175 -26.47 -5.19 4.44
N PRO A 176 -25.79 -5.37 5.58
CA PRO A 176 -24.34 -5.53 5.58
C PRO A 176 -23.86 -6.88 5.02
N LEU A 177 -24.79 -7.81 4.75
CA LEU A 177 -24.48 -9.16 4.26
C LEU A 177 -24.73 -9.31 2.74
N ASP A 178 -24.83 -8.22 2.02
CA ASP A 178 -25.02 -8.25 0.57
C ASP A 178 -23.68 -8.42 -0.14
N PHE A 179 -23.27 -9.67 -0.32
CA PHE A 179 -22.03 -10.12 -0.94
C PHE A 179 -22.27 -10.86 -2.24
N PHE A 180 -21.19 -11.11 -2.99
CA PHE A 180 -21.16 -11.95 -4.19
C PHE A 180 -21.96 -11.41 -5.37
N ASN A 181 -22.10 -10.08 -5.46
CA ASN A 181 -22.65 -9.38 -6.61
C ASN A 181 -21.60 -9.29 -7.72
N PHE A 182 -21.17 -10.45 -8.21
CA PHE A 182 -20.02 -10.57 -9.12
C PHE A 182 -20.16 -9.73 -10.37
N HIS A 183 -19.07 -9.10 -10.76
CA HIS A 183 -18.93 -8.34 -11.99
C HIS A 183 -17.55 -8.57 -12.60
N LEU A 184 -17.36 -8.19 -13.84
CA LEU A 184 -16.04 -8.26 -14.48
C LEU A 184 -15.09 -7.25 -13.82
N PRO A 185 -13.77 -7.55 -13.80
CA PRO A 185 -12.78 -6.58 -13.32
C PRO A 185 -12.90 -5.24 -14.07
N TYR A 186 -12.91 -4.16 -13.33
CA TYR A 186 -13.12 -2.83 -13.86
C TYR A 186 -11.97 -1.90 -13.47
N ILE A 187 -11.39 -1.24 -14.47
CA ILE A 187 -10.21 -0.38 -14.24
C ILE A 187 -10.62 1.02 -13.78
N HIS A 188 -11.85 1.44 -14.10
CA HIS A 188 -12.36 2.77 -13.72
C HIS A 188 -12.70 2.87 -12.22
N SER A 189 -12.79 4.09 -11.69
CA SER A 189 -13.07 4.36 -10.27
C SER A 189 -14.40 3.81 -9.72
N ASP A 190 -15.39 3.63 -10.58
CA ASP A 190 -16.79 3.37 -10.17
C ASP A 190 -17.15 1.89 -9.96
N ALA A 191 -16.28 1.03 -9.73
CA ALA A 191 -16.36 -0.40 -9.36
C ALA A 191 -17.79 -0.98 -9.12
N TYR A 192 -18.75 -0.74 -10.00
CA TYR A 192 -20.14 -1.27 -9.98
C TYR A 192 -20.87 -1.13 -8.62
N GLY A 193 -20.61 -0.07 -7.86
CA GLY A 193 -21.19 0.12 -6.54
C GLY A 193 -20.64 -0.78 -5.44
N THR A 194 -19.63 -1.60 -5.75
CA THR A 194 -19.00 -2.47 -4.75
C THR A 194 -17.95 -1.72 -3.90
N GLY A 195 -17.88 -2.06 -2.62
CA GLY A 195 -17.10 -1.31 -1.62
C GLY A 195 -15.95 -2.07 -0.97
N PHE A 196 -16.00 -3.39 -0.90
CA PHE A 196 -15.06 -4.18 -0.10
C PHE A 196 -13.82 -4.65 -0.87
N PRO A 197 -12.62 -4.36 -0.35
CA PRO A 197 -12.30 -3.40 0.70
C PRO A 197 -12.29 -1.97 0.16
N SER A 198 -12.24 -0.97 1.03
CA SER A 198 -12.05 0.43 0.59
C SER A 198 -10.68 0.59 -0.05
N TYR A 199 -10.65 0.99 -1.33
CA TYR A 199 -9.39 1.25 -2.04
C TYR A 199 -8.63 2.43 -1.45
N HIS A 200 -9.31 3.54 -1.15
CA HIS A 200 -8.67 4.71 -0.57
C HIS A 200 -8.03 4.41 0.79
N ALA A 201 -8.72 3.66 1.65
CA ALA A 201 -8.12 3.19 2.89
C ALA A 201 -6.89 2.31 2.63
N THR A 202 -6.96 1.38 1.65
CA THR A 202 -5.82 0.52 1.28
C THR A 202 -4.63 1.37 0.80
N MET A 203 -4.87 2.31 -0.09
CA MET A 203 -3.85 3.16 -0.67
C MET A 203 -3.18 4.07 0.37
N PHE A 204 -3.98 4.77 1.20
CA PHE A 204 -3.44 5.69 2.21
C PHE A 204 -2.63 4.96 3.28
N PHE A 205 -3.08 3.78 3.70
CA PHE A 205 -2.35 3.00 4.70
C PHE A 205 -1.14 2.26 4.11
N ALA A 206 -1.13 1.92 2.83
CA ALA A 206 0.07 1.46 2.15
C ALA A 206 1.13 2.57 2.05
N PHE A 207 0.73 3.79 1.69
CA PHE A 207 1.58 4.98 1.79
C PHE A 207 2.13 5.15 3.20
N ALA A 208 1.29 5.12 4.23
CA ALA A 208 1.70 5.30 5.61
C ALA A 208 2.70 4.23 6.06
N SER A 209 2.44 2.97 5.72
CA SER A 209 3.30 1.84 6.09
C SER A 209 4.71 1.95 5.50
N VAL A 210 4.83 2.27 4.20
CA VAL A 210 6.13 2.48 3.55
C VAL A 210 6.88 3.64 4.20
N ASN A 211 6.22 4.80 4.32
CA ASN A 211 6.87 6.01 4.82
C ASN A 211 7.25 5.90 6.30
N ALA A 212 6.40 5.26 7.12
CA ALA A 212 6.70 5.01 8.52
C ALA A 212 7.99 4.18 8.69
N LYS A 213 8.20 3.18 7.83
CA LYS A 213 9.38 2.31 7.86
C LYS A 213 10.63 2.99 7.32
N VAL A 214 10.52 3.74 6.20
CA VAL A 214 11.67 4.43 5.60
C VAL A 214 12.19 5.55 6.52
N PHE A 215 11.28 6.32 7.13
CA PHE A 215 11.66 7.46 7.98
C PHE A 215 11.76 7.10 9.47
N ASP A 216 11.43 5.87 9.85
CA ASP A 216 11.40 5.43 11.25
C ASP A 216 10.48 6.29 12.12
N ASN A 217 9.35 6.68 11.57
CA ASN A 217 8.36 7.53 12.20
C ASN A 217 6.96 7.08 11.81
N LYS A 218 6.21 6.52 12.75
CA LYS A 218 4.84 6.07 12.52
C LYS A 218 3.78 7.17 12.65
N TRP A 219 4.04 8.20 13.45
CA TRP A 219 3.01 9.18 13.81
C TRP A 219 2.60 10.06 12.64
N ILE A 220 3.58 10.62 11.91
CA ILE A 220 3.32 11.53 10.81
C ILE A 220 2.64 10.81 9.64
N PRO A 221 3.17 9.69 9.08
CA PRO A 221 2.53 9.05 7.94
C PRO A 221 1.13 8.50 8.25
N TYR A 222 0.92 7.88 9.41
CA TYR A 222 -0.40 7.37 9.78
C TYR A 222 -1.37 8.51 10.13
N GLY A 223 -0.91 9.59 10.73
CA GLY A 223 -1.70 10.79 10.94
C GLY A 223 -2.19 11.39 9.63
N LEU A 224 -1.30 11.53 8.63
CA LEU A 224 -1.65 12.00 7.30
C LEU A 224 -2.65 11.05 6.59
N ALA A 225 -2.41 9.74 6.65
CA ALA A 225 -3.32 8.76 6.05
C ALA A 225 -4.72 8.80 6.68
N THR A 226 -4.80 8.91 8.00
CA THR A 226 -6.08 9.03 8.72
C THR A 226 -6.80 10.32 8.35
N THR A 227 -6.09 11.45 8.28
CA THR A 227 -6.67 12.74 7.89
C THR A 227 -7.17 12.69 6.43
N ALA A 228 -6.39 12.09 5.53
CA ALA A 228 -6.78 11.91 4.14
C ALA A 228 -8.05 11.05 4.02
N LEU A 229 -8.10 9.95 4.78
CA LEU A 229 -9.27 9.08 4.81
C LEU A 229 -10.51 9.80 5.35
N LEU A 230 -10.40 10.56 6.45
CA LEU A 230 -11.51 11.34 7.01
C LEU A 230 -12.00 12.41 6.04
N TYR A 231 -11.11 13.02 5.26
CA TYR A 231 -11.49 13.98 4.23
C TYR A 231 -12.27 13.31 3.07
N ASP A 232 -11.93 12.08 2.72
CA ASP A 232 -12.46 11.40 1.54
C ASP A 232 -13.73 10.56 1.83
N ILE A 233 -13.96 10.25 3.08
CA ILE A 233 -14.91 9.23 3.53
C ILE A 233 -16.35 9.49 3.08
N ARG A 234 -16.78 10.76 3.06
CA ARG A 234 -18.15 11.14 2.72
C ARG A 234 -18.50 10.94 1.25
N GLY A 235 -17.48 10.95 0.38
CA GLY A 235 -17.68 10.82 -1.06
C GLY A 235 -17.94 9.39 -1.54
N HIS A 236 -17.73 8.39 -0.70
CA HIS A 236 -17.59 7.01 -1.17
C HIS A 236 -18.51 5.98 -0.54
N ASN A 237 -19.33 6.31 0.42
CA ASN A 237 -20.28 5.39 1.10
C ASN A 237 -19.66 4.00 1.36
N HIS A 238 -19.06 3.80 2.52
CA HIS A 238 -18.44 2.54 2.91
C HIS A 238 -19.04 1.98 4.19
N TRP A 239 -19.13 0.66 4.27
CA TRP A 239 -19.27 -0.03 5.54
C TRP A 239 -17.99 0.17 6.38
N VAL A 240 -18.12 0.31 7.70
CA VAL A 240 -16.95 0.52 8.59
C VAL A 240 -15.94 -0.62 8.46
N SER A 241 -16.41 -1.87 8.32
CA SER A 241 -15.50 -3.02 8.10
C SER A 241 -14.68 -2.90 6.80
N GLU A 242 -15.20 -2.24 5.76
CA GLU A 242 -14.47 -2.02 4.50
C GLU A 242 -13.30 -1.05 4.67
N LEU A 243 -13.48 -0.03 5.50
CA LEU A 243 -12.42 0.94 5.82
C LEU A 243 -11.32 0.27 6.63
N VAL A 244 -11.70 -0.50 7.67
CA VAL A 244 -10.75 -1.22 8.52
C VAL A 244 -10.02 -2.31 7.73
N ALA A 245 -10.74 -3.11 6.94
CA ALA A 245 -10.12 -4.11 6.07
C ALA A 245 -9.15 -3.47 5.08
N GLY A 246 -9.55 -2.36 4.45
CA GLY A 246 -8.69 -1.60 3.55
C GLY A 246 -7.41 -1.12 4.24
N ALA A 247 -7.53 -0.52 5.42
CA ALA A 247 -6.38 -0.06 6.20
C ALA A 247 -5.40 -1.20 6.55
N VAL A 248 -5.91 -2.34 7.01
CA VAL A 248 -5.08 -3.51 7.35
C VAL A 248 -4.39 -4.09 6.12
N ILE A 249 -5.11 -4.20 4.99
CA ILE A 249 -4.54 -4.68 3.73
C ILE A 249 -3.46 -3.71 3.23
N GLY A 250 -3.72 -2.41 3.28
CA GLY A 250 -2.75 -1.39 2.87
C GLY A 250 -1.48 -1.41 3.71
N GLU A 251 -1.61 -1.47 5.03
CA GLU A 251 -0.47 -1.61 5.93
C GLU A 251 0.36 -2.86 5.60
N PHE A 252 -0.32 -3.98 5.35
CA PHE A 252 0.34 -5.22 4.99
C PHE A 252 1.07 -5.13 3.65
N ILE A 253 0.46 -4.55 2.61
CA ILE A 253 1.10 -4.33 1.30
C ILE A 253 2.34 -3.44 1.44
N GLY A 254 2.22 -2.29 2.10
CA GLY A 254 3.34 -1.40 2.32
C GLY A 254 4.50 -2.05 3.09
N LYS A 255 4.17 -2.91 4.08
CA LYS A 255 5.16 -3.72 4.80
C LYS A 255 5.88 -4.71 3.88
N VAL A 256 5.15 -5.45 3.05
CA VAL A 256 5.71 -6.43 2.11
C VAL A 256 6.65 -5.75 1.12
N VAL A 257 6.22 -4.67 0.50
CA VAL A 257 7.02 -3.89 -0.46
C VAL A 257 8.33 -3.41 0.16
N TYR A 258 8.28 -2.87 1.38
CA TYR A 258 9.46 -2.39 2.09
C TYR A 258 10.43 -3.54 2.42
N GLU A 259 9.92 -4.64 2.99
CA GLU A 259 10.74 -5.78 3.43
C GLU A 259 11.43 -6.47 2.26
N ASN A 260 10.72 -6.80 1.19
CA ASN A 260 11.27 -7.48 0.03
C ASN A 260 12.31 -6.61 -0.71
N TYR A 261 12.06 -5.29 -0.80
CA TYR A 261 13.06 -4.36 -1.34
C TYR A 261 14.36 -4.39 -0.54
N HIS A 262 14.28 -4.30 0.79
CA HIS A 262 15.47 -4.30 1.64
C HIS A 262 16.19 -5.64 1.65
N GLU A 263 15.48 -6.74 1.63
CA GLU A 263 16.05 -8.08 1.51
C GLU A 263 16.87 -8.22 0.21
N ARG A 264 16.29 -7.78 -0.91
CA ARG A 264 16.98 -7.78 -2.19
C ARG A 264 18.17 -6.84 -2.22
N ARG A 265 18.04 -5.65 -1.68
CA ARG A 265 19.13 -4.68 -1.55
C ARG A 265 20.30 -5.30 -0.80
N ASN A 266 20.07 -5.88 0.37
CA ASN A 266 21.09 -6.50 1.21
C ASN A 266 21.77 -7.69 0.49
N THR A 267 20.99 -8.53 -0.19
CA THR A 267 21.52 -9.64 -1.01
C THR A 267 22.42 -9.13 -2.13
N SER A 268 21.99 -8.09 -2.84
CA SER A 268 22.78 -7.49 -3.93
C SER A 268 24.10 -6.91 -3.44
N HIS A 269 24.09 -6.27 -2.26
CA HIS A 269 25.33 -5.73 -1.66
C HIS A 269 26.28 -6.84 -1.19
N SER A 270 25.77 -7.89 -0.58
CA SER A 270 26.58 -9.03 -0.13
C SER A 270 27.29 -9.73 -1.30
N LEU A 271 26.59 -9.89 -2.43
CA LEU A 271 27.16 -10.45 -3.65
C LEU A 271 28.22 -9.54 -4.26
N LYS A 272 28.02 -8.22 -4.29
CA LYS A 272 29.05 -7.26 -4.75
C LYS A 272 30.27 -7.29 -3.85
N LYS A 273 30.10 -7.35 -2.53
CA LYS A 273 31.21 -7.47 -1.58
C LYS A 273 32.00 -8.75 -1.79
N ARG A 274 31.32 -9.90 -1.96
CA ARG A 274 31.99 -11.20 -2.25
C ARG A 274 32.78 -11.17 -3.57
N ARG A 275 32.26 -10.48 -4.60
CA ARG A 275 32.99 -10.32 -5.89
C ARG A 275 34.22 -9.43 -5.76
N LYS A 276 34.18 -8.40 -4.91
CA LYS A 276 35.31 -7.51 -4.68
C LYS A 276 36.48 -8.20 -3.99
N TYR A 277 36.21 -9.21 -3.16
CA TYR A 277 37.23 -9.96 -2.43
C TYR A 277 37.48 -11.38 -3.03
N ARG A 278 37.35 -11.51 -4.36
CA ARG A 278 37.62 -12.81 -4.99
C ARG A 278 39.12 -13.08 -4.97
N THR A 279 39.54 -13.98 -4.09
CA THR A 279 40.90 -14.51 -4.06
C THR A 279 41.07 -15.50 -5.22
N GLN A 280 41.95 -15.19 -6.13
CA GLN A 280 42.39 -16.16 -7.17
C GLN A 280 43.60 -16.92 -6.66
N MET A 281 43.44 -18.21 -6.48
CA MET A 281 44.56 -19.11 -6.24
C MET A 281 45.02 -19.66 -7.59
N GLY A 282 46.27 -19.53 -7.87
CA GLY A 282 46.88 -20.02 -9.08
C GLY A 282 48.33 -20.40 -8.85
N ILE A 283 48.97 -20.96 -9.85
CA ILE A 283 50.43 -21.18 -9.86
C ILE A 283 51.03 -19.97 -10.57
N GLY A 284 51.83 -19.20 -9.87
CA GLY A 284 52.49 -18.02 -10.39
C GLY A 284 54.03 -18.22 -10.39
N GLN A 285 54.68 -17.52 -11.32
CA GLN A 285 56.14 -17.49 -11.35
C GLN A 285 56.59 -16.11 -10.81
N ASN A 286 57.24 -16.12 -9.65
CA ASN A 286 57.83 -14.93 -9.08
C ASN A 286 59.33 -15.18 -8.85
N PHE A 287 60.20 -14.26 -9.33
CA PHE A 287 61.66 -14.35 -9.17
C PHE A 287 62.28 -15.67 -9.64
N GLY A 288 61.73 -16.28 -10.72
CA GLY A 288 62.28 -17.54 -11.26
C GLY A 288 61.84 -18.82 -10.57
N VAL A 289 61.03 -18.72 -9.52
CA VAL A 289 60.48 -19.87 -8.78
C VAL A 289 59.00 -20.02 -9.11
N VAL A 290 58.59 -21.20 -9.54
CA VAL A 290 57.18 -21.56 -9.77
C VAL A 290 56.57 -22.05 -8.46
N GLY A 291 55.54 -21.39 -7.97
CA GLY A 291 54.89 -21.77 -6.72
C GLY A 291 53.43 -21.30 -6.64
N PRO A 292 52.70 -21.68 -5.59
CA PRO A 292 51.33 -21.23 -5.40
C PRO A 292 51.31 -19.72 -5.23
N SER A 293 50.42 -19.04 -5.97
CA SER A 293 50.19 -17.59 -5.90
C SER A 293 48.77 -17.31 -5.46
N ILE A 294 48.61 -16.30 -4.62
CA ILE A 294 47.32 -15.78 -4.17
C ILE A 294 47.24 -14.36 -4.66
N ALA A 295 46.32 -14.09 -5.60
CA ALA A 295 45.98 -12.73 -6.01
C ALA A 295 44.69 -12.30 -5.31
N ILE A 296 44.77 -11.23 -4.52
CA ILE A 296 43.64 -10.60 -3.88
C ILE A 296 43.31 -9.33 -4.71
N ASN A 297 42.23 -9.35 -5.45
CA ASN A 297 41.71 -8.15 -6.11
C ASN A 297 40.85 -7.35 -5.11
N TRP A 298 41.29 -6.15 -4.88
CA TRP A 298 40.61 -5.18 -3.99
C TRP A 298 39.45 -4.46 -4.70
#